data_1f1ac7cfaf851a2014e10c5e61746acb
#
_entry.id   1f1ac7cfaf851a2014e10c5e61746acb
#
_cell.length_a   1.000
_cell.length_b   1.000
_cell.length_c   1.000
_cell.angle_alpha   90.00
_cell.angle_beta   90.00
_cell.angle_gamma   90.00
#
_symmetry.space_group_name_H-M   'P 1'
#
loop_
_entity.id
_entity.type
_entity.pdbx_description
1 polymer ?
#
loop_
_entity_poly.entity_id
_entity_poly.type
_entity_poly.pdbx_seq_one_letter_code
_entity_poly.pdbx_strand_id
1 'polypeptide(L)'
;MQQQLGQDDRFQAVRRIDAGGMGEVWEADDTLLGRRVAIKVLAEELADDPVAVRRFRREARATAMLDHPNVVRVFDFVDGEAPFLILELLEGQTLAGRLRSGGALPPLEAARIAADVADGLDAAHRIGIIHRDVKPGNIMLTAGGGVKVMDFGIAAAWEAHSTTGQQLLATATYAPPERIAGGRASPAGDLYSLGVVLYEMLTGRPPFIADTAERLLRAHLEAEPRPVRELVFWVPPEIAAACEAALAKDPAARPASAGALAARLRAAAGAAQASATALPFRTVGADRTVAADRPAEPTRRLWPETQAVGDRRRPRRRPRRVRAMAVLVALLGVAAAAVAFWQAGVDPPRAVQPPATTVRQAPAARPASITVTLRYRERVWTQCKADGRLAFDGIGTPGERRTWTARRVDLVLGNPTGVELVVDGQVVGRPNGHGRLWRGTFQPNRPLPPLG
;
A
#
# COMPACT_ATOMS: atom_id res chain seq x y z
N MET A 1 -2.66 -18.42 -32.46
CA MET A 1 -2.46 -19.84 -32.06
C MET A 1 -3.21 -20.00 -30.76
N GLN A 2 -4.26 -20.82 -30.73
CA GLN A 2 -4.95 -21.19 -29.49
C GLN A 2 -4.04 -22.17 -28.73
N GLN A 3 -3.63 -21.81 -27.54
CA GLN A 3 -2.80 -22.69 -26.71
C GLN A 3 -3.77 -23.66 -25.99
N GLN A 4 -3.61 -24.93 -26.27
CA GLN A 4 -4.36 -26.00 -25.60
C GLN A 4 -3.78 -26.20 -24.19
N LEU A 5 -4.63 -26.20 -23.18
CA LEU A 5 -4.26 -26.43 -21.79
C LEU A 5 -4.74 -27.82 -21.36
N GLY A 6 -3.78 -28.73 -21.15
CA GLY A 6 -4.04 -30.12 -20.72
C GLY A 6 -4.02 -31.13 -21.87
N GLN A 7 -4.04 -32.43 -21.51
CA GLN A 7 -3.98 -33.54 -22.48
C GLN A 7 -5.31 -33.80 -23.19
N ASP A 8 -6.43 -33.29 -22.65
CA ASP A 8 -7.75 -33.38 -23.26
C ASP A 8 -8.13 -32.01 -23.82
N ASP A 9 -8.66 -31.95 -25.06
CA ASP A 9 -9.13 -30.73 -25.76
C ASP A 9 -10.30 -30.02 -25.07
N ARG A 10 -10.54 -30.35 -23.79
CA ARG A 10 -11.66 -29.79 -23.00
C ARG A 10 -11.53 -28.31 -22.72
N PHE A 11 -10.29 -27.84 -22.47
CA PHE A 11 -10.06 -26.45 -22.10
C PHE A 11 -9.34 -25.71 -23.20
N GLN A 12 -10.00 -24.69 -23.79
CA GLN A 12 -9.46 -23.84 -24.83
C GLN A 12 -9.10 -22.47 -24.26
N ALA A 13 -7.80 -22.15 -24.23
CA ALA A 13 -7.33 -20.85 -23.76
C ALA A 13 -7.83 -19.74 -24.66
N VAL A 14 -8.46 -18.71 -24.06
CA VAL A 14 -8.95 -17.52 -24.75
C VAL A 14 -7.95 -16.40 -24.65
N ARG A 15 -7.54 -16.05 -23.43
CA ARG A 15 -6.52 -15.02 -23.17
C ARG A 15 -5.86 -15.20 -21.80
N ARG A 16 -4.64 -14.72 -21.69
CA ARG A 16 -3.96 -14.66 -20.39
C ARG A 16 -4.52 -13.51 -19.57
N ILE A 17 -4.91 -13.79 -18.31
CA ILE A 17 -5.43 -12.81 -17.36
C ILE A 17 -4.29 -12.21 -16.54
N ASP A 18 -3.39 -13.10 -16.04
CA ASP A 18 -2.29 -12.71 -15.15
C ASP A 18 -1.08 -13.63 -15.36
N ALA A 19 0.11 -13.14 -15.00
CA ALA A 19 1.33 -13.93 -15.00
C ALA A 19 2.22 -13.47 -13.82
N GLY A 20 2.71 -14.41 -13.05
CA GLY A 20 3.55 -14.16 -11.88
C GLY A 20 4.49 -15.31 -11.57
N GLY A 21 5.25 -15.18 -10.50
CA GLY A 21 6.26 -16.18 -10.13
C GLY A 21 5.72 -17.57 -9.79
N MET A 22 4.41 -17.72 -9.58
CA MET A 22 3.76 -19.01 -9.31
C MET A 22 3.17 -19.66 -10.55
N GLY A 23 3.15 -18.96 -11.67
CA GLY A 23 2.56 -19.42 -12.90
C GLY A 23 1.70 -18.38 -13.58
N GLU A 24 0.86 -18.85 -14.46
CA GLU A 24 -0.02 -18.03 -15.28
C GLU A 24 -1.49 -18.32 -14.98
N VAL A 25 -2.34 -17.30 -15.13
CA VAL A 25 -3.79 -17.43 -15.05
C VAL A 25 -4.38 -17.11 -16.42
N TRP A 26 -5.15 -18.04 -16.96
CA TRP A 26 -5.78 -17.95 -18.27
C TRP A 26 -7.29 -17.94 -18.14
N GLU A 27 -7.97 -17.12 -18.94
CA GLU A 27 -9.38 -17.30 -19.26
C GLU A 27 -9.47 -18.40 -20.30
N ALA A 28 -10.35 -19.38 -20.09
CA ALA A 28 -10.54 -20.51 -20.98
C ALA A 28 -12.02 -20.89 -21.10
N ASP A 29 -12.37 -21.50 -22.23
CA ASP A 29 -13.66 -22.14 -22.45
C ASP A 29 -13.58 -23.62 -22.05
N ASP A 30 -14.43 -24.04 -21.07
CA ASP A 30 -14.70 -25.45 -20.77
C ASP A 30 -15.72 -25.95 -21.83
N THR A 31 -15.21 -26.56 -22.87
CA THR A 31 -16.01 -27.01 -24.03
C THR A 31 -17.02 -28.13 -23.66
N LEU A 32 -16.72 -28.90 -22.60
CA LEU A 32 -17.60 -29.97 -22.12
C LEU A 32 -18.83 -29.44 -21.40
N LEU A 33 -18.66 -28.38 -20.58
CA LEU A 33 -19.73 -27.79 -19.79
C LEU A 33 -20.29 -26.50 -20.38
N GLY A 34 -19.72 -25.99 -21.49
CA GLY A 34 -20.17 -24.79 -22.17
C GLY A 34 -20.11 -23.54 -21.33
N ARG A 35 -19.04 -23.39 -20.54
CA ARG A 35 -18.85 -22.24 -19.63
C ARG A 35 -17.43 -21.70 -19.68
N ARG A 36 -17.27 -20.43 -19.33
CA ARG A 36 -15.96 -19.82 -19.09
C ARG A 36 -15.45 -20.10 -17.70
N VAL A 37 -14.14 -20.34 -17.62
CA VAL A 37 -13.41 -20.63 -16.38
C VAL A 37 -12.09 -19.85 -16.35
N ALA A 38 -11.53 -19.70 -15.17
CA ALA A 38 -10.14 -19.30 -15.02
C ALA A 38 -9.29 -20.56 -14.78
N ILE A 39 -8.16 -20.65 -15.47
CA ILE A 39 -7.22 -21.78 -15.31
C ILE A 39 -5.90 -21.22 -14.79
N LYS A 40 -5.49 -21.66 -13.60
CA LYS A 40 -4.21 -21.34 -13.00
C LYS A 40 -3.24 -22.49 -13.23
N VAL A 41 -2.24 -22.24 -14.08
CA VAL A 41 -1.19 -23.17 -14.44
C VAL A 41 0.01 -22.93 -13.53
N LEU A 42 0.60 -23.98 -12.97
CA LEU A 42 1.83 -23.87 -12.20
C LEU A 42 2.99 -23.46 -13.12
N ALA A 43 3.89 -22.60 -12.66
CA ALA A 43 5.07 -22.22 -13.42
C ALA A 43 5.93 -23.45 -13.76
N GLU A 44 6.53 -23.48 -14.96
CA GLU A 44 7.30 -24.60 -15.47
C GLU A 44 8.43 -24.99 -14.50
N GLU A 45 9.14 -23.99 -13.94
CA GLU A 45 10.21 -24.20 -12.98
C GLU A 45 9.73 -24.87 -11.66
N LEU A 46 8.44 -24.75 -11.35
CA LEU A 46 7.82 -25.38 -10.19
C LEU A 46 7.16 -26.72 -10.52
N ALA A 47 6.80 -26.95 -11.77
CA ALA A 47 6.22 -28.21 -12.21
C ALA A 47 7.23 -29.37 -12.08
N ASP A 48 8.54 -29.06 -12.21
CA ASP A 48 9.62 -30.02 -12.04
C ASP A 48 9.98 -30.29 -10.56
N ASP A 49 9.48 -29.48 -9.60
CA ASP A 49 9.71 -29.73 -8.17
C ASP A 49 8.57 -30.58 -7.56
N PRO A 50 8.83 -31.87 -7.21
CA PRO A 50 7.80 -32.69 -6.61
C PRO A 50 7.26 -32.18 -5.27
N VAL A 51 8.02 -31.34 -4.56
CA VAL A 51 7.56 -30.69 -3.32
C VAL A 51 6.57 -29.58 -3.62
N ALA A 52 6.87 -28.75 -4.62
CA ALA A 52 5.97 -27.68 -5.06
C ALA A 52 4.66 -28.25 -5.60
N VAL A 53 4.70 -29.27 -6.47
CA VAL A 53 3.52 -29.97 -7.01
C VAL A 53 2.66 -30.60 -5.90
N ARG A 54 3.27 -31.31 -4.92
CA ARG A 54 2.51 -31.88 -3.80
C ARG A 54 1.84 -30.80 -2.95
N ARG A 55 2.47 -29.66 -2.74
CA ARG A 55 1.89 -28.52 -2.00
C ARG A 55 0.73 -27.90 -2.79
N PHE A 56 0.95 -27.63 -4.08
CA PHE A 56 -0.09 -27.11 -4.98
C PHE A 56 -1.33 -27.99 -4.97
N ARG A 57 -1.15 -29.33 -5.09
CA ARG A 57 -2.25 -30.32 -5.03
C ARG A 57 -2.95 -30.31 -3.67
N ARG A 58 -2.20 -30.23 -2.56
CA ARG A 58 -2.79 -30.21 -1.22
C ARG A 58 -3.62 -28.94 -0.99
N GLU A 59 -3.14 -27.80 -1.44
CA GLU A 59 -3.81 -26.51 -1.33
C GLU A 59 -5.04 -26.43 -2.24
N ALA A 60 -4.93 -26.98 -3.46
CA ALA A 60 -6.06 -27.16 -4.34
C ALA A 60 -7.21 -27.93 -3.68
N ARG A 61 -6.89 -29.09 -3.10
CA ARG A 61 -7.88 -29.92 -2.39
C ARG A 61 -8.48 -29.22 -1.18
N ALA A 62 -7.67 -28.48 -0.43
CA ALA A 62 -8.14 -27.75 0.73
C ALA A 62 -9.09 -26.60 0.30
N THR A 63 -8.71 -25.82 -0.71
CA THR A 63 -9.54 -24.72 -1.21
C THR A 63 -10.82 -25.22 -1.90
N ALA A 64 -10.78 -26.39 -2.53
CA ALA A 64 -11.97 -27.00 -3.15
C ALA A 64 -13.06 -27.38 -2.12
N MET A 65 -12.71 -27.53 -0.84
CA MET A 65 -13.68 -27.75 0.25
C MET A 65 -14.38 -26.46 0.70
N LEU A 66 -13.91 -25.27 0.24
CA LEU A 66 -14.49 -23.99 0.59
C LEU A 66 -15.60 -23.62 -0.39
N ASP A 67 -16.83 -23.61 0.09
CA ASP A 67 -17.98 -23.06 -0.60
C ASP A 67 -18.51 -21.85 0.18
N HIS A 68 -18.05 -20.66 -0.20
CA HIS A 68 -18.42 -19.41 0.47
C HIS A 68 -18.52 -18.26 -0.55
N PRO A 69 -19.49 -17.35 -0.44
CA PRO A 69 -19.69 -16.26 -1.41
C PRO A 69 -18.47 -15.34 -1.52
N ASN A 70 -17.69 -15.18 -0.47
CA ASN A 70 -16.50 -14.33 -0.44
C ASN A 70 -15.19 -15.09 -0.69
N VAL A 71 -15.23 -16.32 -1.21
CA VAL A 71 -14.07 -17.09 -1.63
C VAL A 71 -14.21 -17.47 -3.09
N VAL A 72 -13.14 -17.42 -3.87
CA VAL A 72 -13.13 -17.94 -5.23
C VAL A 72 -13.38 -19.45 -5.20
N ARG A 73 -14.32 -19.93 -6.02
CA ARG A 73 -14.62 -21.36 -6.08
C ARG A 73 -13.60 -22.10 -6.93
N VAL A 74 -13.07 -23.20 -6.41
CA VAL A 74 -12.28 -24.18 -7.16
C VAL A 74 -13.25 -25.21 -7.71
N PHE A 75 -13.27 -25.39 -9.03
CA PHE A 75 -14.13 -26.35 -9.69
C PHE A 75 -13.48 -27.73 -9.83
N ASP A 76 -12.16 -27.73 -10.15
CA ASP A 76 -11.45 -28.98 -10.38
C ASP A 76 -9.92 -28.76 -10.28
N PHE A 77 -9.18 -29.85 -10.19
CA PHE A 77 -7.74 -29.90 -10.25
C PHE A 77 -7.32 -30.98 -11.25
N VAL A 78 -6.60 -30.58 -12.29
CA VAL A 78 -6.03 -31.50 -13.27
C VAL A 78 -4.57 -31.79 -12.91
N ASP A 79 -4.29 -33.07 -12.72
CA ASP A 79 -2.95 -33.58 -12.42
C ASP A 79 -2.25 -33.98 -13.73
N GLY A 80 -0.94 -33.85 -13.82
CA GLY A 80 -0.16 -34.21 -15.01
C GLY A 80 1.23 -33.60 -14.99
N GLU A 81 1.90 -33.56 -16.14
CA GLU A 81 3.22 -32.93 -16.32
C GLU A 81 3.16 -31.42 -16.01
N ALA A 82 2.08 -30.75 -16.38
CA ALA A 82 1.79 -29.37 -16.01
C ALA A 82 0.47 -29.29 -15.22
N PRO A 83 0.49 -29.43 -13.90
CA PRO A 83 -0.72 -29.43 -13.10
C PRO A 83 -1.37 -28.03 -13.09
N PHE A 84 -2.71 -28.00 -13.15
CA PHE A 84 -3.46 -26.76 -13.14
C PHE A 84 -4.76 -26.83 -12.36
N LEU A 85 -5.25 -25.66 -11.91
CA LEU A 85 -6.50 -25.46 -11.21
C LEU A 85 -7.54 -24.87 -12.15
N ILE A 86 -8.78 -25.37 -12.05
CA ILE A 86 -9.94 -24.80 -12.73
C ILE A 86 -10.73 -24.04 -11.68
N LEU A 87 -10.88 -22.74 -11.91
CA LEU A 87 -11.44 -21.79 -10.97
C LEU A 87 -12.65 -21.07 -11.57
N GLU A 88 -13.47 -20.52 -10.71
CA GLU A 88 -14.49 -19.53 -11.08
C GLU A 88 -13.81 -18.35 -11.80
N LEU A 89 -14.29 -17.99 -13.00
CA LEU A 89 -13.86 -16.78 -13.69
C LEU A 89 -14.55 -15.57 -13.04
N LEU A 90 -13.74 -14.66 -12.51
CA LEU A 90 -14.22 -13.45 -11.85
C LEU A 90 -14.11 -12.26 -12.79
N GLU A 91 -15.22 -11.58 -13.03
CA GLU A 91 -15.26 -10.30 -13.74
C GLU A 91 -15.14 -9.14 -12.75
N GLY A 92 -14.21 -8.22 -13.00
CA GLY A 92 -13.98 -7.07 -12.12
C GLY A 92 -12.53 -6.62 -12.09
N GLN A 93 -12.10 -6.10 -10.95
CA GLN A 93 -10.70 -5.67 -10.73
C GLN A 93 -10.21 -6.09 -9.34
N THR A 94 -8.92 -6.30 -9.20
CA THR A 94 -8.34 -6.53 -7.88
C THR A 94 -8.40 -5.25 -7.04
N LEU A 95 -8.47 -5.41 -5.71
CA LEU A 95 -8.38 -4.28 -4.78
C LEU A 95 -7.08 -3.50 -4.98
N ALA A 96 -5.97 -4.17 -5.33
CA ALA A 96 -4.72 -3.50 -5.71
C ALA A 96 -4.89 -2.60 -6.93
N GLY A 97 -5.61 -3.06 -7.97
CA GLY A 97 -5.97 -2.26 -9.14
C GLY A 97 -6.79 -1.02 -8.75
N ARG A 98 -7.81 -1.22 -7.91
CA ARG A 98 -8.70 -0.16 -7.41
C ARG A 98 -7.92 0.89 -6.60
N LEU A 99 -7.02 0.47 -5.69
CA LEU A 99 -6.22 1.39 -4.89
C LEU A 99 -5.21 2.17 -5.74
N ARG A 100 -4.57 1.53 -6.73
CA ARG A 100 -3.66 2.23 -7.66
C ARG A 100 -4.36 3.30 -8.49
N SER A 101 -5.56 3.02 -8.97
CA SER A 101 -6.31 3.93 -9.85
C SER A 101 -7.05 5.04 -9.11
N GLY A 102 -7.55 4.74 -7.90
CA GLY A 102 -8.47 5.62 -7.17
C GLY A 102 -7.99 6.10 -5.80
N GLY A 103 -6.84 5.60 -5.31
CA GLY A 103 -6.36 5.91 -3.95
C GLY A 103 -7.25 5.33 -2.84
N ALA A 104 -7.29 6.03 -1.70
CA ALA A 104 -8.09 5.62 -0.55
C ALA A 104 -9.58 5.45 -0.88
N LEU A 105 -10.24 4.56 -0.16
CA LEU A 105 -11.66 4.29 -0.30
C LEU A 105 -12.48 5.08 0.73
N PRO A 106 -13.78 5.34 0.46
CA PRO A 106 -14.70 5.82 1.48
C PRO A 106 -14.71 4.85 2.68
N PRO A 107 -14.72 5.34 3.93
CA PRO A 107 -14.60 4.49 5.11
C PRO A 107 -15.64 3.36 5.21
N LEU A 108 -16.88 3.63 4.81
CA LEU A 108 -17.96 2.61 4.84
C LEU A 108 -17.73 1.54 3.77
N GLU A 109 -17.24 1.91 2.60
CA GLU A 109 -16.86 0.97 1.53
C GLU A 109 -15.68 0.09 1.98
N ALA A 110 -14.64 0.69 2.56
CA ALA A 110 -13.49 -0.02 3.11
C ALA A 110 -13.89 -1.01 4.22
N ALA A 111 -14.77 -0.59 5.13
CA ALA A 111 -15.28 -1.45 6.21
C ALA A 111 -16.10 -2.63 5.65
N ARG A 112 -16.96 -2.41 4.64
CA ARG A 112 -17.73 -3.46 3.98
C ARG A 112 -16.80 -4.48 3.30
N ILE A 113 -15.85 -4.01 2.49
CA ILE A 113 -14.89 -4.88 1.80
C ILE A 113 -14.10 -5.71 2.81
N ALA A 114 -13.57 -5.09 3.87
CA ALA A 114 -12.82 -5.79 4.90
C ALA A 114 -13.67 -6.81 5.66
N ALA A 115 -14.96 -6.50 5.91
CA ALA A 115 -15.89 -7.44 6.54
C ALA A 115 -16.17 -8.65 5.66
N ASP A 116 -16.38 -8.44 4.35
CA ASP A 116 -16.61 -9.51 3.39
C ASP A 116 -15.37 -10.42 3.23
N VAL A 117 -14.15 -9.82 3.20
CA VAL A 117 -12.89 -10.58 3.23
C VAL A 117 -12.78 -11.38 4.52
N ALA A 118 -13.09 -10.77 5.67
CA ALA A 118 -13.04 -11.45 6.96
C ALA A 118 -14.00 -12.65 7.05
N ASP A 119 -15.19 -12.57 6.46
CA ASP A 119 -16.11 -13.73 6.38
C ASP A 119 -15.53 -14.88 5.56
N GLY A 120 -14.91 -14.59 4.42
CA GLY A 120 -14.22 -15.58 3.62
C GLY A 120 -13.07 -16.25 4.37
N LEU A 121 -12.28 -15.45 5.11
CA LEU A 121 -11.20 -15.96 5.97
C LEU A 121 -11.75 -16.80 7.13
N ASP A 122 -12.86 -16.38 7.77
CA ASP A 122 -13.49 -17.13 8.86
C ASP A 122 -13.99 -18.50 8.41
N ALA A 123 -14.60 -18.56 7.21
CA ALA A 123 -15.01 -19.81 6.62
C ALA A 123 -13.83 -20.78 6.41
N ALA A 124 -12.69 -20.28 5.94
CA ALA A 124 -11.47 -21.04 5.76
C ALA A 124 -10.86 -21.50 7.10
N HIS A 125 -10.77 -20.59 8.06
CA HIS A 125 -10.19 -20.86 9.38
C HIS A 125 -10.95 -21.94 10.14
N ARG A 126 -12.30 -21.98 10.01
CA ARG A 126 -13.14 -23.02 10.64
C ARG A 126 -12.83 -24.45 10.18
N ILE A 127 -12.32 -24.60 8.98
CA ILE A 127 -11.89 -25.92 8.45
C ILE A 127 -10.36 -26.09 8.47
N GLY A 128 -9.64 -25.24 9.23
CA GLY A 128 -8.21 -25.35 9.44
C GLY A 128 -7.34 -24.82 8.29
N ILE A 129 -7.92 -24.06 7.34
CA ILE A 129 -7.18 -23.44 6.22
C ILE A 129 -6.79 -22.02 6.60
N ILE A 130 -5.50 -21.69 6.49
CA ILE A 130 -4.94 -20.36 6.72
C ILE A 130 -4.52 -19.80 5.38
N HIS A 131 -4.84 -18.53 5.10
CA HIS A 131 -4.57 -17.89 3.81
C HIS A 131 -3.08 -17.60 3.60
N ARG A 132 -2.39 -17.04 4.59
CA ARG A 132 -0.94 -16.74 4.64
C ARG A 132 -0.43 -15.61 3.74
N ASP A 133 -1.23 -15.13 2.78
CA ASP A 133 -0.86 -14.07 1.82
C ASP A 133 -2.04 -13.11 1.55
N VAL A 134 -2.67 -12.63 2.63
CA VAL A 134 -3.76 -11.63 2.53
C VAL A 134 -3.16 -10.29 2.11
N LYS A 135 -3.49 -9.85 0.89
CA LYS A 135 -3.03 -8.59 0.30
C LYS A 135 -4.04 -8.09 -0.74
N PRO A 136 -4.00 -6.81 -1.14
CA PRO A 136 -4.96 -6.27 -2.11
C PRO A 136 -4.94 -6.97 -3.48
N GLY A 137 -3.81 -7.58 -3.88
CA GLY A 137 -3.72 -8.35 -5.12
C GLY A 137 -4.55 -9.63 -5.10
N ASN A 138 -4.78 -10.22 -3.93
CA ASN A 138 -5.52 -11.46 -3.73
C ASN A 138 -6.99 -11.22 -3.32
N ILE A 139 -7.51 -10.00 -3.49
CA ILE A 139 -8.89 -9.62 -3.22
C ILE A 139 -9.49 -9.08 -4.52
N MET A 140 -10.53 -9.72 -5.03
CA MET A 140 -11.25 -9.31 -6.22
C MET A 140 -12.52 -8.54 -5.84
N LEU A 141 -12.70 -7.38 -6.44
CA LEU A 141 -13.94 -6.62 -6.43
C LEU A 141 -14.70 -6.96 -7.72
N THR A 142 -15.77 -7.73 -7.61
CA THR A 142 -16.53 -8.20 -8.78
C THR A 142 -17.39 -7.10 -9.37
N ALA A 143 -17.71 -7.20 -10.66
CA ALA A 143 -18.60 -6.27 -11.37
C ALA A 143 -20.00 -6.20 -10.73
N GLY A 144 -20.46 -7.27 -10.09
CA GLY A 144 -21.72 -7.32 -9.32
C GLY A 144 -21.64 -6.69 -7.92
N GLY A 145 -20.51 -6.04 -7.55
CA GLY A 145 -20.32 -5.40 -6.25
C GLY A 145 -19.93 -6.33 -5.11
N GLY A 146 -19.74 -7.62 -5.38
CA GLY A 146 -19.25 -8.61 -4.42
C GLY A 146 -17.73 -8.52 -4.19
N VAL A 147 -17.27 -9.21 -3.16
CA VAL A 147 -15.85 -9.33 -2.81
C VAL A 147 -15.49 -10.80 -2.75
N LYS A 148 -14.39 -11.19 -3.38
CA LYS A 148 -13.90 -12.58 -3.33
C LYS A 148 -12.40 -12.60 -2.98
N VAL A 149 -12.05 -13.46 -2.03
CA VAL A 149 -10.67 -13.77 -1.66
C VAL A 149 -10.16 -14.88 -2.57
N MET A 150 -8.97 -14.70 -3.12
CA MET A 150 -8.31 -15.60 -4.06
C MET A 150 -7.01 -16.12 -3.47
N ASP A 151 -6.45 -17.18 -4.05
CA ASP A 151 -5.09 -17.68 -3.80
C ASP A 151 -4.79 -18.06 -2.34
N PHE A 152 -5.68 -18.87 -1.75
CA PHE A 152 -5.44 -19.46 -0.42
C PHE A 152 -4.18 -20.34 -0.42
N GLY A 153 -3.20 -19.96 0.41
CA GLY A 153 -2.09 -20.81 0.83
C GLY A 153 -1.02 -21.17 -0.21
N ILE A 154 -1.23 -20.88 -1.50
CA ILE A 154 -0.32 -21.28 -2.59
C ILE A 154 1.06 -20.62 -2.45
N ALA A 155 1.12 -19.42 -1.87
CA ALA A 155 2.35 -18.64 -1.74
C ALA A 155 3.38 -19.17 -0.72
N ALA A 156 2.96 -19.91 0.31
CA ALA A 156 3.86 -20.40 1.36
C ALA A 156 4.91 -21.41 0.88
N ALA A 157 4.74 -21.96 -0.33
CA ALA A 157 5.71 -22.86 -0.96
C ALA A 157 6.89 -22.12 -1.61
N TRP A 158 6.68 -20.84 -1.97
CA TRP A 158 7.61 -20.04 -2.75
C TRP A 158 8.65 -19.29 -1.91
N GLU A 159 8.34 -18.94 -0.65
CA GLU A 159 9.23 -18.14 0.21
C GLU A 159 10.64 -18.71 0.40
N ALA A 160 10.87 -19.99 0.05
CA ALA A 160 12.15 -20.66 0.22
C ALA A 160 13.09 -20.59 -1.02
N HIS A 161 12.62 -20.24 -2.22
CA HIS A 161 13.39 -20.55 -3.43
C HIS A 161 13.68 -19.39 -4.42
N SER A 162 12.96 -18.30 -4.44
CA SER A 162 13.29 -17.20 -5.38
C SER A 162 12.54 -15.89 -5.09
N THR A 163 13.13 -15.02 -4.31
CA THR A 163 12.60 -13.68 -4.12
C THR A 163 13.61 -12.65 -4.62
N THR A 164 13.32 -12.01 -5.75
CA THR A 164 14.00 -10.76 -6.11
C THR A 164 13.64 -9.69 -5.09
N GLY A 165 14.53 -8.72 -4.82
CA GLY A 165 14.34 -7.73 -3.76
C GLY A 165 13.00 -6.98 -3.81
N GLN A 166 12.41 -6.76 -5.01
CA GLN A 166 11.09 -6.11 -5.16
C GLN A 166 9.92 -7.03 -4.77
N GLN A 167 9.99 -8.32 -5.08
CA GLN A 167 8.95 -9.29 -4.71
C GLN A 167 8.96 -9.53 -3.19
N LEU A 168 10.17 -9.60 -2.58
CA LEU A 168 10.32 -9.68 -1.14
C LEU A 168 9.71 -8.46 -0.44
N LEU A 169 9.92 -7.25 -0.97
CA LEU A 169 9.35 -6.03 -0.42
C LEU A 169 7.81 -6.01 -0.51
N ALA A 170 7.24 -6.48 -1.64
CA ALA A 170 5.79 -6.54 -1.83
C ALA A 170 5.11 -7.52 -0.87
N THR A 171 5.71 -8.70 -0.62
CA THR A 171 5.22 -9.69 0.34
C THR A 171 5.41 -9.21 1.78
N ALA A 172 6.55 -8.56 2.08
CA ALA A 172 6.86 -8.02 3.40
C ALA A 172 5.87 -6.94 3.86
N THR A 173 5.22 -6.21 2.92
CA THR A 173 4.28 -5.11 3.24
C THR A 173 3.08 -5.54 4.09
N TYR A 174 2.65 -6.80 3.96
CA TYR A 174 1.48 -7.32 4.67
C TYR A 174 1.85 -8.43 5.66
N ALA A 175 3.14 -8.65 5.90
CA ALA A 175 3.62 -9.76 6.72
C ALA A 175 3.31 -9.53 8.22
N PRO A 176 2.71 -10.51 8.93
CA PRO A 176 2.45 -10.39 10.34
C PRO A 176 3.74 -10.56 11.17
N PRO A 177 3.86 -9.84 12.31
CA PRO A 177 5.09 -9.80 13.11
C PRO A 177 5.55 -11.17 13.59
N GLU A 178 4.63 -12.06 13.98
CA GLU A 178 4.97 -13.41 14.41
C GLU A 178 5.59 -14.26 13.29
N ARG A 179 5.17 -14.07 12.03
CA ARG A 179 5.77 -14.75 10.87
C ARG A 179 7.18 -14.26 10.60
N ILE A 180 7.39 -12.95 10.72
CA ILE A 180 8.71 -12.32 10.58
C ILE A 180 9.66 -12.83 11.67
N ALA A 181 9.15 -13.08 12.87
CA ALA A 181 9.89 -13.67 13.98
C ALA A 181 10.15 -15.19 13.84
N GLY A 182 9.77 -15.82 12.71
CA GLY A 182 9.97 -17.27 12.46
C GLY A 182 8.85 -18.16 13.01
N GLY A 183 7.74 -17.58 13.47
CA GLY A 183 6.56 -18.31 13.94
C GLY A 183 5.78 -18.99 12.81
N ARG A 184 4.85 -19.88 13.20
CA ARG A 184 3.96 -20.55 12.26
C ARG A 184 2.85 -19.63 11.79
N ALA A 185 2.33 -19.88 10.58
CA ALA A 185 1.13 -19.24 10.10
C ALA A 185 -0.07 -19.53 11.02
N SER A 186 -0.90 -18.54 11.26
CA SER A 186 -2.05 -18.63 12.16
C SER A 186 -3.23 -17.80 11.61
N PRO A 187 -4.47 -18.10 12.03
CA PRO A 187 -5.62 -17.24 11.74
C PRO A 187 -5.39 -15.78 12.17
N ALA A 188 -4.75 -15.58 13.32
CA ALA A 188 -4.42 -14.24 13.81
C ALA A 188 -3.44 -13.48 12.88
N GLY A 189 -2.56 -14.22 12.16
CA GLY A 189 -1.69 -13.63 11.14
C GLY A 189 -2.47 -13.08 9.95
N ASP A 190 -3.47 -13.80 9.46
CA ASP A 190 -4.35 -13.33 8.37
C ASP A 190 -5.13 -12.08 8.80
N LEU A 191 -5.55 -12.01 10.08
CA LEU A 191 -6.21 -10.82 10.65
C LEU A 191 -5.30 -9.59 10.65
N TYR A 192 -4.03 -9.76 11.01
CA TYR A 192 -3.05 -8.67 10.92
C TYR A 192 -2.88 -8.19 9.49
N SER A 193 -2.69 -9.11 8.56
CA SER A 193 -2.55 -8.78 7.12
C SER A 193 -3.81 -8.06 6.59
N LEU A 194 -5.01 -8.49 7.00
CA LEU A 194 -6.26 -7.80 6.68
C LEU A 194 -6.33 -6.41 7.34
N GLY A 195 -5.80 -6.25 8.56
CA GLY A 195 -5.63 -4.96 9.23
C GLY A 195 -4.76 -4.00 8.40
N VAL A 196 -3.65 -4.50 7.83
CA VAL A 196 -2.79 -3.71 6.92
C VAL A 196 -3.55 -3.31 5.66
N VAL A 197 -4.32 -4.23 5.05
CA VAL A 197 -5.16 -3.94 3.88
C VAL A 197 -6.23 -2.90 4.21
N LEU A 198 -6.91 -3.02 5.35
CA LEU A 198 -7.92 -2.04 5.79
C LEU A 198 -7.30 -0.67 6.03
N TYR A 199 -6.14 -0.62 6.67
CA TYR A 199 -5.39 0.63 6.84
C TYR A 199 -5.07 1.29 5.50
N GLU A 200 -4.59 0.50 4.52
CA GLU A 200 -4.30 1.00 3.18
C GLU A 200 -5.56 1.47 2.45
N MET A 201 -6.67 0.75 2.56
CA MET A 201 -7.96 1.21 2.00
C MET A 201 -8.40 2.55 2.60
N LEU A 202 -8.23 2.76 3.90
CA LEU A 202 -8.65 3.98 4.59
C LEU A 202 -7.72 5.17 4.34
N THR A 203 -6.40 4.93 4.21
CA THR A 203 -5.39 6.00 4.15
C THR A 203 -4.75 6.18 2.78
N GLY A 204 -4.96 5.24 1.85
CA GLY A 204 -4.32 5.20 0.52
C GLY A 204 -2.87 4.70 0.53
N ARG A 205 -2.36 4.23 1.69
CA ARG A 205 -1.01 3.69 1.84
C ARG A 205 -0.93 2.69 2.99
N PRO A 206 -0.04 1.69 2.95
CA PRO A 206 0.15 0.78 4.06
C PRO A 206 0.69 1.50 5.31
N PRO A 207 0.55 0.92 6.51
CA PRO A 207 0.98 1.53 7.77
C PRO A 207 2.49 1.77 7.84
N PHE A 208 3.27 0.92 7.19
CA PHE A 208 4.73 1.00 7.16
C PHE A 208 5.24 1.06 5.72
N ILE A 209 6.21 1.94 5.46
CA ILE A 209 6.87 2.12 4.17
C ILE A 209 8.37 2.24 4.45
N ALA A 210 9.18 1.46 3.73
CA ALA A 210 10.63 1.52 3.85
C ALA A 210 11.31 1.28 2.50
N ASP A 211 12.56 1.71 2.39
CA ASP A 211 13.37 1.56 1.17
C ASP A 211 13.92 0.13 1.00
N THR A 212 13.98 -0.65 2.09
CA THR A 212 14.50 -2.02 2.11
C THR A 212 13.53 -2.95 2.83
N ALA A 213 13.48 -4.21 2.39
CA ALA A 213 12.66 -5.24 3.03
C ALA A 213 13.01 -5.42 4.51
N GLU A 214 14.29 -5.37 4.88
CA GLU A 214 14.73 -5.49 6.28
C GLU A 214 14.16 -4.38 7.17
N ARG A 215 14.20 -3.12 6.71
CA ARG A 215 13.62 -1.99 7.45
C ARG A 215 12.10 -2.11 7.57
N LEU A 216 11.45 -2.60 6.51
CA LEU A 216 10.00 -2.82 6.49
C LEU A 216 9.61 -3.92 7.48
N LEU A 217 10.31 -5.05 7.45
CA LEU A 217 10.09 -6.16 8.39
C LEU A 217 10.33 -5.72 9.85
N ARG A 218 11.38 -4.94 10.10
CA ARG A 218 11.62 -4.36 11.42
C ARG A 218 10.49 -3.42 11.87
N ALA A 219 9.94 -2.62 10.96
CA ALA A 219 8.80 -1.75 11.29
C ALA A 219 7.56 -2.57 11.67
N HIS A 220 7.29 -3.68 10.98
CA HIS A 220 6.23 -4.60 11.37
C HIS A 220 6.44 -5.22 12.76
N LEU A 221 7.69 -5.47 13.17
CA LEU A 221 8.02 -6.03 14.48
C LEU A 221 7.93 -4.99 15.62
N GLU A 222 8.44 -3.78 15.39
CA GLU A 222 8.81 -2.87 16.48
C GLU A 222 8.03 -1.54 16.44
N ALA A 223 7.62 -1.06 15.26
CA ALA A 223 7.00 0.26 15.13
C ALA A 223 5.48 0.20 15.31
N GLU A 224 4.93 1.18 16.04
CA GLU A 224 3.49 1.38 16.10
C GLU A 224 3.00 2.08 14.82
N PRO A 225 1.88 1.62 14.23
CA PRO A 225 1.27 2.30 13.11
C PRO A 225 0.75 3.67 13.56
N ARG A 226 0.83 4.67 12.69
CA ARG A 226 0.17 5.95 12.97
C ARG A 226 -1.34 5.73 13.04
N PRO A 227 -2.03 6.25 14.06
CA PRO A 227 -3.48 6.15 14.17
C PRO A 227 -4.18 6.60 12.87
N VAL A 228 -5.15 5.81 12.40
CA VAL A 228 -5.86 6.10 11.14
C VAL A 228 -6.44 7.52 11.15
N ARG A 229 -7.03 7.95 12.28
CA ARG A 229 -7.69 9.25 12.40
C ARG A 229 -6.74 10.44 12.47
N GLU A 230 -5.47 10.23 12.75
CA GLU A 230 -4.45 11.28 12.59
C GLU A 230 -4.17 11.59 11.11
N LEU A 231 -4.36 10.61 10.23
CA LEU A 231 -4.16 10.77 8.79
C LEU A 231 -5.47 11.16 8.09
N VAL A 232 -6.58 10.55 8.53
CA VAL A 232 -7.90 10.68 7.90
C VAL A 232 -8.95 10.89 9.00
N PHE A 233 -9.10 12.13 9.48
CA PHE A 233 -9.89 12.49 10.67
C PHE A 233 -11.40 12.16 10.55
N TRP A 234 -11.92 12.04 9.32
CA TRP A 234 -13.34 11.74 9.07
C TRP A 234 -13.66 10.24 9.09
N VAL A 235 -12.68 9.36 9.27
CA VAL A 235 -12.95 7.94 9.49
C VAL A 235 -13.72 7.79 10.80
N PRO A 236 -14.87 7.08 10.81
CA PRO A 236 -15.60 6.80 12.02
C PRO A 236 -14.70 6.15 13.08
N PRO A 237 -14.78 6.60 14.35
CA PRO A 237 -13.89 6.11 15.41
C PRO A 237 -13.89 4.58 15.56
N GLU A 238 -15.06 3.96 15.40
CA GLU A 238 -15.25 2.52 15.56
C GLU A 238 -14.59 1.73 14.42
N ILE A 239 -14.59 2.26 13.19
CA ILE A 239 -13.89 1.66 12.03
C ILE A 239 -12.37 1.78 12.24
N ALA A 240 -11.88 2.95 12.67
CA ALA A 240 -10.47 3.14 12.98
C ALA A 240 -10.02 2.19 14.11
N ALA A 241 -10.80 2.09 15.18
CA ALA A 241 -10.51 1.19 16.31
C ALA A 241 -10.55 -0.30 15.92
N ALA A 242 -11.38 -0.71 14.95
CA ALA A 242 -11.37 -2.07 14.42
C ALA A 242 -10.11 -2.36 13.60
N CYS A 243 -9.66 -1.39 12.79
CA CYS A 243 -8.40 -1.46 12.04
C CYS A 243 -7.19 -1.57 12.97
N GLU A 244 -7.11 -0.69 13.96
CA GLU A 244 -6.00 -0.64 14.93
C GLU A 244 -5.93 -1.91 15.78
N ALA A 245 -7.09 -2.47 16.19
CA ALA A 245 -7.13 -3.74 16.90
C ALA A 245 -6.60 -4.92 16.06
N ALA A 246 -6.87 -4.95 14.76
CA ALA A 246 -6.33 -5.97 13.87
C ALA A 246 -4.80 -5.83 13.69
N LEU A 247 -4.25 -4.62 13.81
CA LEU A 247 -2.82 -4.31 13.69
C LEU A 247 -2.03 -4.51 14.99
N ALA A 248 -2.64 -4.99 16.07
CA ALA A 248 -1.94 -5.28 17.32
C ALA A 248 -0.76 -6.23 17.09
N LYS A 249 0.40 -5.93 17.70
CA LYS A 249 1.62 -6.74 17.53
C LYS A 249 1.46 -8.11 18.16
N ASP A 250 0.88 -8.15 19.37
CA ASP A 250 0.53 -9.40 20.05
C ASP A 250 -0.69 -10.04 19.35
N PRO A 251 -0.55 -11.26 18.78
CA PRO A 251 -1.67 -11.98 18.20
C PRO A 251 -2.88 -12.16 19.14
N ALA A 252 -2.65 -12.27 20.47
CA ALA A 252 -3.70 -12.44 21.46
C ALA A 252 -4.52 -11.16 21.71
N ALA A 253 -3.97 -9.98 21.37
CA ALA A 253 -4.66 -8.70 21.47
C ALA A 253 -5.55 -8.39 20.25
N ARG A 254 -5.45 -9.18 19.18
CA ARG A 254 -6.27 -9.05 17.98
C ARG A 254 -7.69 -9.60 18.21
N PRO A 255 -8.66 -9.30 17.32
CA PRO A 255 -9.98 -9.93 17.36
C PRO A 255 -9.87 -11.45 17.43
N ALA A 256 -10.75 -12.10 18.22
CA ALA A 256 -10.69 -13.54 18.51
C ALA A 256 -10.87 -14.42 17.26
N SER A 257 -11.54 -13.93 16.22
CA SER A 257 -11.70 -14.60 14.92
C SER A 257 -11.91 -13.58 13.80
N ALA A 258 -11.80 -14.03 12.56
CA ALA A 258 -12.13 -13.21 11.41
C ALA A 258 -13.62 -12.83 11.39
N GLY A 259 -14.51 -13.75 11.79
CA GLY A 259 -15.93 -13.46 11.97
C GLY A 259 -16.20 -12.38 13.03
N ALA A 260 -15.44 -12.35 14.12
CA ALA A 260 -15.53 -11.29 15.15
C ALA A 260 -15.12 -9.92 14.57
N LEU A 261 -14.05 -9.87 13.74
CA LEU A 261 -13.66 -8.65 13.04
C LEU A 261 -14.73 -8.19 12.04
N ALA A 262 -15.31 -9.11 11.26
CA ALA A 262 -16.40 -8.82 10.31
C ALA A 262 -17.62 -8.22 11.02
N ALA A 263 -18.07 -8.83 12.11
CA ALA A 263 -19.17 -8.33 12.91
C ALA A 263 -18.90 -6.92 13.46
N ARG A 264 -17.69 -6.69 13.98
CA ARG A 264 -17.29 -5.38 14.51
C ARG A 264 -17.30 -4.30 13.41
N LEU A 265 -16.78 -4.61 12.22
CA LEU A 265 -16.76 -3.67 11.08
C LEU A 265 -18.18 -3.34 10.59
N ARG A 266 -19.08 -4.32 10.52
CA ARG A 266 -20.48 -4.10 10.13
C ARG A 266 -21.23 -3.26 11.15
N ALA A 267 -21.05 -3.54 12.44
CA ALA A 267 -21.63 -2.74 13.52
C ALA A 267 -21.14 -1.28 13.46
N ALA A 268 -19.84 -1.08 13.24
CA ALA A 268 -19.23 0.25 13.11
C ALA A 268 -19.78 1.02 11.88
N ALA A 269 -19.92 0.34 10.74
CA ALA A 269 -20.50 0.94 9.53
C ALA A 269 -21.98 1.31 9.73
N GLY A 270 -22.77 0.44 10.36
CA GLY A 270 -24.18 0.71 10.69
C GLY A 270 -24.37 1.90 11.63
N ALA A 271 -23.56 1.99 12.68
CA ALA A 271 -23.57 3.13 13.61
C ALA A 271 -23.22 4.45 12.90
N ALA A 272 -22.21 4.44 12.04
CA ALA A 272 -21.81 5.62 11.25
C ALA A 272 -22.92 6.08 10.29
N GLN A 273 -23.61 5.15 9.64
CA GLN A 273 -24.75 5.46 8.77
C GLN A 273 -25.94 6.05 9.56
N ALA A 274 -26.28 5.46 10.72
CA ALA A 274 -27.34 5.96 11.57
C ALA A 274 -27.07 7.38 12.06
N SER A 275 -25.81 7.66 12.45
CA SER A 275 -25.39 9.00 12.87
C SER A 275 -25.47 10.03 11.74
N ALA A 276 -25.15 9.65 10.51
CA ALA A 276 -25.25 10.54 9.33
C ALA A 276 -26.73 10.87 8.99
N THR A 277 -27.64 9.93 9.21
CA THR A 277 -29.09 10.09 8.95
C THR A 277 -29.79 10.89 10.06
N ALA A 278 -29.25 10.83 11.29
CA ALA A 278 -29.85 11.49 12.47
C ALA A 278 -29.52 13.01 12.59
N LEU A 279 -28.64 13.56 11.74
CA LEU A 279 -28.42 15.00 11.70
C LEU A 279 -29.64 15.66 11.03
N PRO A 280 -30.48 16.42 11.77
CA PRO A 280 -31.60 17.11 11.18
C PRO A 280 -31.03 18.18 10.23
N PHE A 281 -31.45 18.15 8.99
CA PHE A 281 -31.25 19.24 8.05
C PHE A 281 -31.96 20.48 8.66
N ARG A 282 -31.24 21.28 9.42
CA ARG A 282 -31.73 22.60 9.81
C ARG A 282 -31.76 23.43 8.53
N THR A 283 -32.90 23.44 7.86
CA THR A 283 -33.23 24.51 6.95
C THR A 283 -33.16 25.80 7.77
N VAL A 284 -32.11 26.56 7.54
CA VAL A 284 -32.07 27.97 7.95
C VAL A 284 -33.15 28.67 7.13
N GLY A 285 -34.32 28.86 7.73
CA GLY A 285 -35.39 29.62 7.16
C GLY A 285 -34.83 31.01 6.79
N ALA A 286 -34.98 31.33 5.54
CA ALA A 286 -34.80 32.69 5.04
C ALA A 286 -35.96 33.52 5.59
N ASP A 287 -35.77 34.10 6.76
CA ASP A 287 -36.56 35.27 7.18
C ASP A 287 -35.81 36.00 8.33
N ARG A 288 -34.98 36.95 7.94
CA ARG A 288 -34.60 38.11 8.78
C ARG A 288 -34.26 39.25 7.87
N THR A 289 -35.26 40.10 7.68
CA THR A 289 -35.08 41.53 7.33
C THR A 289 -34.08 42.17 8.30
N VAL A 290 -32.91 42.52 7.80
CA VAL A 290 -31.89 43.24 8.56
C VAL A 290 -32.27 44.70 8.58
N ALA A 291 -32.74 45.19 9.73
CA ALA A 291 -32.73 46.60 10.05
C ALA A 291 -31.28 47.00 10.42
N ALA A 292 -30.73 47.92 9.67
CA ALA A 292 -29.48 48.57 9.98
C ALA A 292 -29.67 49.48 11.18
N ASP A 293 -28.87 49.34 12.25
CA ASP A 293 -28.29 50.51 12.94
C ASP A 293 -27.30 50.11 14.08
N ARG A 294 -26.21 50.88 14.14
CA ARG A 294 -25.27 51.21 15.21
C ARG A 294 -24.01 50.38 15.43
N PRO A 295 -22.86 51.09 15.55
CA PRO A 295 -21.55 50.47 15.80
C PRO A 295 -21.35 50.18 17.31
N ALA A 296 -20.81 48.99 17.65
CA ALA A 296 -20.41 48.66 18.99
C ALA A 296 -18.88 48.66 19.13
N GLU A 297 -18.43 49.21 20.21
CA GLU A 297 -17.06 49.41 20.69
C GLU A 297 -16.27 48.10 20.90
N PRO A 298 -14.93 48.17 20.99
CA PRO A 298 -14.07 47.00 21.09
C PRO A 298 -13.96 46.48 22.53
N THR A 299 -14.40 45.29 22.78
CA THR A 299 -14.19 44.60 24.07
C THR A 299 -12.82 43.98 24.17
N ARG A 300 -12.16 44.29 25.25
CA ARG A 300 -10.87 43.92 25.81
C ARG A 300 -10.62 42.39 25.83
N ARG A 301 -9.39 42.06 25.51
CA ARG A 301 -8.76 40.73 25.74
C ARG A 301 -8.72 40.39 27.23
N LEU A 302 -9.00 39.11 27.53
CA LEU A 302 -8.55 38.46 28.74
C LEU A 302 -8.02 37.07 28.36
N TRP A 303 -6.72 36.92 28.40
CA TRP A 303 -6.03 35.63 28.45
C TRP A 303 -5.53 35.43 29.87
N PRO A 304 -5.72 34.28 30.51
CA PRO A 304 -4.98 33.97 31.71
C PRO A 304 -3.63 33.36 31.38
N GLU A 305 -2.62 33.86 32.07
CA GLU A 305 -1.24 33.40 32.06
C GLU A 305 -1.13 31.98 32.61
N THR A 306 -0.34 31.15 31.91
CA THR A 306 0.03 29.81 32.35
C THR A 306 1.21 29.89 33.32
N GLN A 307 0.97 29.48 34.55
CA GLN A 307 2.02 29.25 35.56
C GLN A 307 2.82 27.99 35.24
N ALA A 308 4.14 28.12 35.26
CA ALA A 308 5.11 27.04 35.21
C ALA A 308 5.09 26.20 36.48
N VAL A 309 4.99 24.90 36.37
CA VAL A 309 5.20 23.97 37.49
C VAL A 309 6.22 22.90 37.10
N GLY A 310 7.39 22.98 37.77
CA GLY A 310 8.01 21.93 38.54
C GLY A 310 8.58 20.72 37.78
N ASP A 311 9.87 20.81 37.61
CA ASP A 311 10.91 19.78 37.60
C ASP A 311 10.56 18.46 38.32
N ARG A 312 10.53 17.31 37.59
CA ARG A 312 10.59 15.95 38.18
C ARG A 312 11.60 15.08 37.46
N ARG A 313 12.72 14.92 38.13
CA ARG A 313 13.80 13.91 38.16
C ARG A 313 13.66 12.71 37.22
N ARG A 314 14.63 12.59 36.31
CA ARG A 314 14.94 11.37 35.50
C ARG A 314 15.59 10.28 36.38
N PRO A 315 15.22 9.00 36.24
CA PRO A 315 16.01 7.89 36.77
C PRO A 315 17.21 7.56 35.89
N ARG A 316 18.36 7.39 36.56
CA ARG A 316 19.64 7.00 35.98
C ARG A 316 19.57 5.57 35.41
N ARG A 317 19.88 5.41 34.11
CA ARG A 317 20.16 4.10 33.48
C ARG A 317 21.62 3.74 33.64
N ARG A 318 21.87 2.52 34.12
CA ARG A 318 23.19 1.86 34.19
C ARG A 318 23.68 1.44 32.78
N PRO A 319 24.98 1.50 32.48
CA PRO A 319 25.51 1.09 31.18
C PRO A 319 25.65 -0.45 31.08
N ARG A 320 25.07 -1.06 30.05
CA ARG A 320 25.38 -2.44 29.64
C ARG A 320 26.56 -2.43 28.64
N ARG A 321 27.76 -2.64 29.16
CA ARG A 321 28.93 -3.04 28.39
C ARG A 321 28.86 -4.57 28.23
N VAL A 322 28.44 -5.14 27.10
CA VAL A 322 28.75 -6.55 26.68
C VAL A 322 28.19 -6.86 25.25
N ARG A 323 28.10 -5.92 24.32
CA ARG A 323 27.81 -6.27 22.91
C ARG A 323 28.66 -5.58 21.85
N ALA A 324 29.75 -4.92 22.24
CA ALA A 324 30.62 -4.21 21.29
C ALA A 324 31.71 -5.10 20.64
N MET A 325 31.91 -6.33 21.10
CA MET A 325 33.03 -7.17 20.62
C MET A 325 32.68 -8.06 19.42
N ALA A 326 31.40 -8.37 19.18
CA ALA A 326 30.98 -9.18 18.03
C ALA A 326 30.92 -8.41 16.71
N VAL A 327 30.72 -7.09 16.77
CA VAL A 327 30.64 -6.24 15.56
C VAL A 327 32.03 -5.87 15.03
N LEU A 328 33.07 -5.81 15.92
CA LEU A 328 34.42 -5.48 15.52
C LEU A 328 35.09 -6.61 14.72
N VAL A 329 34.77 -7.87 14.99
CA VAL A 329 35.35 -9.02 14.27
C VAL A 329 34.75 -9.17 12.85
N ALA A 330 33.48 -8.81 12.65
CA ALA A 330 32.85 -8.83 11.33
C ALA A 330 33.37 -7.70 10.41
N LEU A 331 33.72 -6.53 10.96
CA LEU A 331 34.26 -5.42 10.17
C LEU A 331 35.73 -5.61 9.74
N LEU A 332 36.53 -6.38 10.51
CA LEU A 332 37.89 -6.70 10.13
C LEU A 332 37.99 -7.75 9.01
N GLY A 333 36.96 -8.65 8.86
CA GLY A 333 36.88 -9.62 7.76
C GLY A 333 36.58 -8.97 6.41
N VAL A 334 35.78 -7.92 6.38
CA VAL A 334 35.42 -7.19 5.14
C VAL A 334 36.58 -6.30 4.66
N ALA A 335 37.38 -5.72 5.58
CA ALA A 335 38.51 -4.91 5.22
C ALA A 335 39.68 -5.73 4.61
N ALA A 336 39.88 -6.98 5.05
CA ALA A 336 40.90 -7.86 4.48
C ALA A 336 40.57 -8.33 3.06
N ALA A 337 39.28 -8.53 2.73
CA ALA A 337 38.84 -8.90 1.38
C ALA A 337 38.98 -7.72 0.39
N ALA A 338 38.80 -6.49 0.82
CA ALA A 338 38.93 -5.29 -0.03
C ALA A 338 40.38 -4.99 -0.40
N VAL A 339 41.34 -5.27 0.50
CA VAL A 339 42.79 -5.08 0.25
C VAL A 339 43.33 -6.14 -0.72
N ALA A 340 42.83 -7.37 -0.67
CA ALA A 340 43.25 -8.44 -1.60
C ALA A 340 42.76 -8.17 -3.03
N PHE A 341 41.60 -7.50 -3.21
CA PHE A 341 41.07 -7.13 -4.53
C PHE A 341 41.81 -5.96 -5.19
N TRP A 342 42.45 -5.11 -4.40
CA TRP A 342 43.19 -3.94 -4.89
C TRP A 342 44.65 -4.24 -5.33
N GLN A 343 45.18 -5.42 -4.98
CA GLN A 343 46.54 -5.85 -5.37
C GLN A 343 46.61 -6.66 -6.67
N ALA A 344 45.45 -7.00 -7.29
CA ALA A 344 45.43 -7.60 -8.62
C ALA A 344 45.35 -6.49 -9.67
N GLY A 345 46.54 -6.02 -10.07
CA GLY A 345 46.71 -4.90 -10.97
C GLY A 345 46.01 -5.08 -12.33
N VAL A 346 45.23 -4.09 -12.69
CA VAL A 346 44.83 -3.83 -14.08
C VAL A 346 45.26 -2.41 -14.42
N ASP A 347 46.20 -2.28 -15.35
CA ASP A 347 46.70 -1.00 -15.85
C ASP A 347 45.60 -0.17 -16.51
N PRO A 348 45.54 1.17 -16.27
CA PRO A 348 44.57 2.03 -16.93
C PRO A 348 44.98 2.30 -18.37
N PRO A 349 44.04 2.37 -19.34
CA PRO A 349 44.38 2.72 -20.73
C PRO A 349 44.82 4.17 -20.86
N ARG A 350 45.89 4.38 -21.61
CA ARG A 350 46.51 5.66 -21.97
C ARG A 350 45.45 6.62 -22.60
N ALA A 351 45.36 7.80 -21.99
CA ALA A 351 44.58 8.91 -22.55
C ALA A 351 45.17 9.43 -23.86
N VAL A 352 44.38 9.38 -24.93
CA VAL A 352 44.63 10.04 -26.19
C VAL A 352 44.13 11.48 -26.08
N GLN A 353 45.02 12.47 -26.22
CA GLN A 353 44.69 13.90 -26.28
C GLN A 353 43.97 14.20 -27.62
N PRO A 354 42.79 14.83 -27.63
CA PRO A 354 42.19 15.37 -28.86
C PRO A 354 42.77 16.76 -29.20
N PRO A 355 42.82 17.13 -30.50
CA PRO A 355 43.38 18.39 -30.95
C PRO A 355 42.53 19.60 -30.61
N ALA A 356 43.20 20.75 -30.39
CA ALA A 356 42.58 22.02 -30.06
C ALA A 356 41.57 22.48 -31.14
N THR A 357 40.31 22.63 -30.78
CA THR A 357 39.27 23.20 -31.64
C THR A 357 38.79 24.53 -31.09
N THR A 358 38.82 25.51 -31.97
CA THR A 358 38.43 26.93 -31.82
C THR A 358 37.13 27.12 -31.04
N VAL A 359 37.17 28.01 -30.02
CA VAL A 359 36.02 28.42 -29.23
C VAL A 359 35.05 29.20 -30.09
N ARG A 360 33.92 28.58 -30.42
CA ARG A 360 32.71 29.24 -30.94
C ARG A 360 31.83 29.54 -29.71
N GLN A 361 31.56 30.81 -29.43
CA GLN A 361 30.68 31.25 -28.38
C GLN A 361 29.35 30.49 -28.45
N ALA A 362 29.06 29.70 -27.40
CA ALA A 362 27.78 28.99 -27.25
C ALA A 362 26.69 29.97 -26.84
N PRO A 363 25.45 29.82 -27.34
CA PRO A 363 24.32 30.60 -26.85
C PRO A 363 24.05 30.29 -25.36
N ALA A 364 23.54 31.30 -24.64
CA ALA A 364 23.27 31.27 -23.21
C ALA A 364 22.66 29.95 -22.75
N ALA A 365 23.33 29.32 -21.79
CA ALA A 365 22.91 28.02 -21.22
C ALA A 365 21.48 28.14 -20.68
N ARG A 366 20.58 27.31 -21.20
CA ARG A 366 19.19 27.16 -20.69
C ARG A 366 19.23 26.67 -19.25
N PRO A 367 18.30 27.11 -18.37
CA PRO A 367 18.34 26.73 -16.96
C PRO A 367 18.29 25.19 -16.80
N ALA A 368 19.27 24.67 -16.08
CA ALA A 368 19.40 23.22 -15.85
C ALA A 368 18.41 22.70 -14.78
N SER A 369 17.72 23.59 -14.08
CA SER A 369 16.78 23.27 -13.00
C SER A 369 15.56 24.17 -13.02
N ILE A 370 14.47 23.69 -12.41
CA ILE A 370 13.22 24.42 -12.19
C ILE A 370 12.99 24.61 -10.71
N THR A 371 12.46 25.76 -10.30
CA THR A 371 12.14 26.06 -8.91
C THR A 371 10.63 26.10 -8.72
N VAL A 372 10.09 25.21 -7.89
CA VAL A 372 8.68 25.12 -7.58
C VAL A 372 8.46 25.49 -6.12
N THR A 373 7.58 26.46 -5.87
CA THR A 373 7.21 26.92 -4.53
C THR A 373 5.72 26.74 -4.32
N LEU A 374 5.35 26.15 -3.17
CA LEU A 374 3.98 26.11 -2.67
C LEU A 374 3.81 27.11 -1.55
N ARG A 375 2.73 27.93 -1.62
CA ARG A 375 2.26 28.78 -0.53
C ARG A 375 0.94 28.23 -0.02
N TYR A 376 0.93 27.74 1.22
CA TYR A 376 -0.24 27.11 1.81
C TYR A 376 -1.20 28.17 2.37
N ARG A 377 -2.47 28.11 1.97
CA ARG A 377 -3.57 28.91 2.48
C ARG A 377 -4.47 28.13 3.42
N GLU A 378 -4.45 26.81 3.27
CA GLU A 378 -5.17 25.84 4.08
C GLU A 378 -4.25 24.67 4.44
N ARG A 379 -4.72 23.74 5.27
CA ARG A 379 -3.99 22.50 5.55
C ARG A 379 -4.08 21.57 4.34
N VAL A 380 -2.96 21.35 3.65
CA VAL A 380 -2.92 20.57 2.43
C VAL A 380 -1.86 19.46 2.55
N TRP A 381 -2.30 18.22 2.39
CA TRP A 381 -1.34 17.14 2.24
C TRP A 381 -0.59 17.29 0.92
N THR A 382 0.72 17.24 1.01
CA THR A 382 1.63 17.45 -0.11
C THR A 382 2.68 16.37 -0.13
N GLN A 383 2.86 15.73 -1.28
CA GLN A 383 4.03 14.90 -1.55
C GLN A 383 4.83 15.55 -2.68
N CYS A 384 6.12 15.72 -2.47
CA CYS A 384 7.06 16.24 -3.46
C CYS A 384 8.22 15.28 -3.68
N LYS A 385 8.51 14.98 -4.93
CA LYS A 385 9.74 14.31 -5.34
C LYS A 385 10.58 15.26 -6.17
N ALA A 386 11.85 15.43 -5.81
CA ALA A 386 12.85 16.20 -6.54
C ALA A 386 13.86 15.21 -7.16
N ASP A 387 14.00 15.21 -8.47
CA ASP A 387 14.84 14.27 -9.24
C ASP A 387 14.60 12.78 -8.86
N GLY A 388 13.31 12.43 -8.68
CA GLY A 388 12.87 11.09 -8.32
C GLY A 388 13.01 10.72 -6.85
N ARG A 389 13.67 11.53 -6.02
CA ARG A 389 13.82 11.32 -4.57
C ARG A 389 12.72 12.04 -3.81
N LEU A 390 12.17 11.40 -2.79
CA LEU A 390 11.17 12.02 -1.92
C LEU A 390 11.81 13.20 -1.16
N ALA A 391 11.36 14.41 -1.46
CA ALA A 391 11.83 15.65 -0.84
C ALA A 391 10.91 16.13 0.29
N PHE A 392 9.62 15.78 0.21
CA PHE A 392 8.61 16.10 1.23
C PHE A 392 7.41 15.17 1.12
N ASP A 393 6.89 14.73 2.27
CA ASP A 393 5.63 14.00 2.41
C ASP A 393 4.99 14.39 3.75
N GLY A 394 3.94 15.20 3.70
CA GLY A 394 3.31 15.72 4.90
C GLY A 394 2.25 16.77 4.65
N ILE A 395 1.74 17.37 5.72
CA ILE A 395 0.73 18.42 5.66
C ILE A 395 1.42 19.77 5.78
N GLY A 396 1.26 20.61 4.73
CA GLY A 396 1.59 22.04 4.81
C GLY A 396 0.48 22.80 5.54
N THR A 397 0.85 23.79 6.35
CA THR A 397 -0.07 24.56 7.19
C THR A 397 -0.28 25.98 6.64
N PRO A 398 -1.42 26.65 6.91
CA PRO A 398 -1.67 28.02 6.45
C PRO A 398 -0.55 28.96 6.81
N GLY A 399 -0.09 29.77 5.82
CA GLY A 399 1.04 30.68 5.95
C GLY A 399 2.42 30.05 5.72
N GLU A 400 2.53 28.75 5.66
CA GLU A 400 3.77 28.03 5.36
C GLU A 400 4.13 28.20 3.87
N ARG A 401 5.45 28.21 3.59
CA ARG A 401 6.01 28.25 2.25
C ARG A 401 7.08 27.17 2.10
N ARG A 402 6.98 26.36 1.05
CA ARG A 402 7.98 25.33 0.72
C ARG A 402 8.46 25.49 -0.70
N THR A 403 9.79 25.38 -0.89
CA THR A 403 10.43 25.58 -2.19
C THR A 403 11.35 24.40 -2.49
N TRP A 404 11.30 23.90 -3.72
CA TRP A 404 12.19 22.84 -4.23
C TRP A 404 12.77 23.27 -5.57
N THR A 405 14.07 23.07 -5.74
CA THR A 405 14.80 23.32 -6.99
C THR A 405 15.44 22.01 -7.45
N ALA A 406 15.09 21.53 -8.63
CA ALA A 406 15.54 20.28 -9.20
C ALA A 406 15.44 20.27 -10.73
N ARG A 407 16.01 19.27 -11.40
CA ARG A 407 15.79 19.05 -12.85
C ARG A 407 14.37 18.57 -13.14
N ARG A 408 13.77 17.90 -12.17
CA ARG A 408 12.38 17.44 -12.21
C ARG A 408 11.76 17.53 -10.81
N VAL A 409 10.60 18.16 -10.71
CA VAL A 409 9.78 18.22 -9.49
C VAL A 409 8.42 17.59 -9.78
N ASP A 410 8.10 16.51 -9.07
CA ASP A 410 6.79 15.85 -9.12
C ASP A 410 6.02 16.18 -7.84
N LEU A 411 4.82 16.74 -7.98
CA LEU A 411 3.95 17.12 -6.87
C LEU A 411 2.65 16.34 -6.88
N VAL A 412 2.18 15.97 -5.69
CA VAL A 412 0.83 15.45 -5.43
C VAL A 412 0.23 16.26 -4.29
N LEU A 413 -0.98 16.80 -4.49
CA LEU A 413 -1.71 17.65 -3.53
C LEU A 413 -3.06 17.03 -3.20
N GLY A 414 -3.36 16.88 -1.90
CA GLY A 414 -4.60 16.26 -1.41
C GLY A 414 -5.81 17.22 -1.41
N ASN A 415 -5.58 18.53 -1.23
CA ASN A 415 -6.57 19.59 -1.40
C ASN A 415 -5.92 20.70 -2.22
N PRO A 416 -5.93 20.62 -3.56
CA PRO A 416 -5.13 21.52 -4.41
C PRO A 416 -5.57 22.97 -4.35
N THR A 417 -6.85 23.26 -4.07
CA THR A 417 -7.38 24.63 -3.99
C THR A 417 -6.82 25.42 -2.80
N GLY A 418 -6.36 24.72 -1.77
CA GLY A 418 -5.73 25.30 -0.57
C GLY A 418 -4.28 25.74 -0.76
N VAL A 419 -3.72 25.62 -1.98
CA VAL A 419 -2.31 25.95 -2.27
C VAL A 419 -2.22 26.92 -3.43
N GLU A 420 -1.32 27.90 -3.33
CA GLU A 420 -0.89 28.73 -4.45
C GLU A 420 0.46 28.24 -4.97
N LEU A 421 0.52 27.94 -6.27
CA LEU A 421 1.69 27.42 -6.96
C LEU A 421 2.49 28.57 -7.59
N VAL A 422 3.78 28.60 -7.34
CA VAL A 422 4.74 29.53 -7.94
C VAL A 422 5.84 28.73 -8.60
N VAL A 423 6.13 28.97 -9.87
CA VAL A 423 7.17 28.28 -10.64
C VAL A 423 8.14 29.32 -11.18
N ASP A 424 9.43 29.15 -10.90
CA ASP A 424 10.53 30.08 -11.25
C ASP A 424 10.22 31.55 -10.90
N GLY A 425 9.57 31.74 -9.73
CA GLY A 425 9.19 33.04 -9.21
C GLY A 425 7.89 33.61 -9.77
N GLN A 426 7.29 33.01 -10.79
CA GLN A 426 6.00 33.45 -11.34
C GLN A 426 4.84 32.68 -10.69
N VAL A 427 3.79 33.41 -10.30
CA VAL A 427 2.56 32.83 -9.76
C VAL A 427 1.80 32.15 -10.90
N VAL A 428 1.69 30.84 -10.87
CA VAL A 428 0.98 30.05 -11.87
C VAL A 428 -0.51 29.97 -11.56
N GLY A 429 -0.86 29.98 -10.27
CA GLY A 429 -2.25 29.94 -9.81
C GLY A 429 -2.50 28.86 -8.77
N ARG A 430 -3.77 28.47 -8.63
CA ARG A 430 -4.19 27.38 -7.74
C ARG A 430 -4.62 26.20 -8.58
N PRO A 431 -4.05 25.02 -8.34
CA PRO A 431 -4.51 23.82 -9.01
C PRO A 431 -5.97 23.55 -8.62
N ASN A 432 -6.79 23.22 -9.61
CA ASN A 432 -8.21 22.92 -9.41
C ASN A 432 -8.41 21.40 -9.25
N GLY A 433 -9.23 20.98 -8.31
CA GLY A 433 -9.49 19.57 -8.06
C GLY A 433 -10.41 19.38 -6.87
N HIS A 434 -11.70 19.77 -7.05
CA HIS A 434 -12.71 19.59 -6.00
C HIS A 434 -12.71 18.17 -5.44
N GLY A 435 -12.12 17.98 -4.25
CA GLY A 435 -12.07 16.70 -3.53
C GLY A 435 -11.22 15.59 -4.17
N ARG A 436 -10.39 15.90 -5.18
CA ARG A 436 -9.51 14.93 -5.87
C ARG A 436 -8.04 15.30 -5.68
N LEU A 437 -7.18 14.27 -5.70
CA LEU A 437 -5.74 14.45 -5.74
C LEU A 437 -5.33 15.13 -7.05
N TRP A 438 -4.63 16.26 -6.95
CA TRP A 438 -3.99 16.88 -8.11
C TRP A 438 -2.54 16.38 -8.22
N ARG A 439 -2.08 16.15 -9.46
CA ARG A 439 -0.69 15.74 -9.76
C ARG A 439 -0.10 16.63 -10.82
N GLY A 440 1.10 17.14 -10.59
CA GLY A 440 1.84 17.95 -11.54
C GLY A 440 3.31 17.57 -11.60
N THR A 441 3.85 17.52 -12.82
CA THR A 441 5.29 17.32 -13.07
C THR A 441 5.87 18.57 -13.70
N PHE A 442 6.94 19.13 -13.12
CA PHE A 442 7.63 20.34 -13.54
C PHE A 442 9.03 19.99 -14.02
N GLN A 443 9.39 20.49 -15.19
CA GLN A 443 10.73 20.32 -15.79
C GLN A 443 11.10 21.60 -16.54
N PRO A 444 12.39 21.97 -16.59
CA PRO A 444 12.85 23.09 -17.42
C PRO A 444 12.42 22.88 -18.88
N ASN A 445 11.93 23.93 -19.52
CA ASN A 445 11.54 23.94 -20.95
C ASN A 445 10.37 23.01 -21.32
N ARG A 446 9.56 22.53 -20.37
CA ARG A 446 8.30 21.85 -20.64
C ARG A 446 7.10 22.75 -20.28
N PRO A 447 5.96 22.60 -20.98
CA PRO A 447 4.74 23.28 -20.59
C PRO A 447 4.36 22.91 -19.17
N LEU A 448 3.79 23.89 -18.43
CA LEU A 448 3.30 23.66 -17.08
C LEU A 448 2.14 22.65 -17.10
N PRO A 449 2.02 21.82 -16.06
CA PRO A 449 0.88 20.91 -15.96
C PRO A 449 -0.42 21.71 -15.87
N PRO A 450 -1.53 21.19 -16.44
CA PRO A 450 -2.83 21.86 -16.36
C PRO A 450 -3.24 22.03 -14.89
N LEU A 451 -3.75 23.20 -14.56
CA LEU A 451 -4.24 23.47 -13.19
C LEU A 451 -5.66 22.92 -12.95
N GLY A 452 -6.29 22.33 -13.98
CA GLY A 452 -7.62 21.70 -13.94
C GLY A 452 -8.71 22.61 -14.50
#